data_6c75d2dde4da94ae2b2fec530aba2ec4
#
_entry.id   6c75d2dde4da94ae2b2fec530aba2ec4
#
_cell.length_a   1.000
_cell.length_b   1.000
_cell.length_c   1.000
_cell.angle_alpha   90.00
_cell.angle_beta   90.00
_cell.angle_gamma   90.00
#
_symmetry.space_group_name_H-M   'P 1'
#
loop_
_entity.id
_entity.type
_entity.pdbx_description
1 polymer ?
#
loop_
_entity_poly.entity_id
_entity_poly.type
_entity_poly.pdbx_seq_one_letter_code
_entity_poly.pdbx_strand_id
1 'polypeptide(L)'
;RDYSAAARDGVREFYRQNHERQTVAFNRHIRQRYLPLRTRQMGLWEAMEILNQLVDDSDPDKELPQIAHALQTAEAIRADGHPDWFVLTGLIHDMGKVLCLFGEPQWADVGDTFPVGCRWSERIVYPELFAGNPDRHTDEYQTRCGLYAPGCGLDAVMMSWGHDEYLYQVVRNFLPRE
;
A
#
# COMPACT_ATOMS: atom_id res chain seq x y z
N ARG A 1 -13.10 -8.06 -4.84
CA ARG A 1 -13.61 -7.59 -3.53
C ARG A 1 -14.80 -6.67 -3.76
N ASP A 2 -15.87 -6.83 -3.00
CA ASP A 2 -17.05 -5.98 -3.07
C ASP A 2 -17.00 -4.94 -1.95
N TYR A 3 -16.79 -3.68 -2.32
CA TYR A 3 -16.79 -2.53 -1.41
C TYR A 3 -18.14 -1.80 -1.38
N SER A 4 -19.19 -2.36 -2.01
CA SER A 4 -20.55 -1.78 -2.02
C SER A 4 -21.25 -1.92 -0.67
N ALA A 5 -22.54 -1.69 -0.59
CA ALA A 5 -23.39 -1.55 0.61
C ALA A 5 -23.22 -2.61 1.74
N ALA A 6 -22.49 -3.70 1.50
CA ALA A 6 -22.17 -4.72 2.50
C ALA A 6 -20.80 -4.49 3.18
N ALA A 7 -20.04 -3.47 2.82
CA ALA A 7 -18.79 -3.15 3.48
C ALA A 7 -19.07 -2.83 4.95
N ARG A 8 -18.47 -3.62 5.83
CA ARG A 8 -18.57 -3.47 7.29
C ARG A 8 -18.20 -2.02 7.65
N ASP A 9 -18.89 -1.41 8.57
CA ASP A 9 -18.64 -0.03 9.04
C ASP A 9 -17.14 0.25 9.31
N GLY A 10 -16.38 -0.77 9.77
CA GLY A 10 -14.95 -0.69 10.00
C GLY A 10 -14.11 -0.45 8.75
N VAL A 11 -14.45 -1.05 7.60
CA VAL A 11 -13.70 -0.89 6.33
C VAL A 11 -13.82 0.56 5.83
N ARG A 12 -15.05 1.12 5.87
CA ARG A 12 -15.27 2.51 5.45
C ARG A 12 -14.56 3.50 6.38
N GLU A 13 -14.58 3.26 7.69
CA GLU A 13 -13.86 4.07 8.66
C GLU A 13 -12.35 3.99 8.46
N PHE A 14 -11.81 2.81 8.15
CA PHE A 14 -10.42 2.65 7.76
C PHE A 14 -10.07 3.54 6.56
N TYR A 15 -10.83 3.45 5.45
CA TYR A 15 -10.58 4.26 4.25
C TYR A 15 -10.76 5.77 4.52
N ARG A 16 -11.67 6.16 5.41
CA ARG A 16 -11.80 7.55 5.83
C ARG A 16 -10.48 8.04 6.45
N GLN A 17 -9.92 7.30 7.40
CA GLN A 17 -8.66 7.67 8.04
C GLN A 17 -7.49 7.68 7.04
N ASN A 18 -7.42 6.68 6.16
CA ASN A 18 -6.40 6.61 5.12
C ASN A 18 -6.47 7.84 4.21
N HIS A 19 -7.62 8.12 3.60
CA HIS A 19 -7.76 9.21 2.63
C HIS A 19 -7.59 10.60 3.26
N GLU A 20 -8.08 10.82 4.47
CA GLU A 20 -7.92 12.09 5.18
C GLU A 20 -6.48 12.38 5.59
N ARG A 21 -5.67 11.35 5.87
CA ARG A 21 -4.34 11.50 6.45
C ARG A 21 -3.18 11.25 5.50
N GLN A 22 -3.41 10.61 4.36
CA GLN A 22 -2.40 10.39 3.31
C GLN A 22 -2.09 11.70 2.56
N THR A 23 -1.52 12.67 3.27
CA THR A 23 -1.11 13.97 2.71
C THR A 23 0.31 13.92 2.16
N VAL A 24 0.68 14.89 1.32
CA VAL A 24 2.07 15.07 0.86
C VAL A 24 3.03 15.23 2.04
N ALA A 25 2.63 16.01 3.06
CA ALA A 25 3.44 16.21 4.26
C ALA A 25 3.67 14.91 5.03
N PHE A 26 2.62 14.12 5.27
CA PHE A 26 2.72 12.80 5.90
C PHE A 26 3.63 11.87 5.08
N ASN A 27 3.43 11.79 3.77
CA ASN A 27 4.20 10.92 2.90
C ASN A 27 5.70 11.26 2.88
N ARG A 28 6.05 12.54 2.92
CA ARG A 28 7.45 12.97 3.04
C ARG A 28 8.04 12.58 4.40
N HIS A 29 7.28 12.78 5.49
CA HIS A 29 7.73 12.44 6.85
C HIS A 29 7.97 10.95 7.04
N ILE A 30 6.99 10.10 6.65
CA ILE A 30 7.07 8.65 6.86
C ILE A 30 8.21 8.02 6.03
N ARG A 31 8.46 8.53 4.80
CA ARG A 31 9.58 8.13 3.97
C ARG A 31 10.93 8.44 4.63
N GLN A 32 11.09 9.61 5.25
CA GLN A 32 12.31 9.94 6.01
C GLN A 32 12.58 8.95 7.14
N ARG A 33 11.52 8.45 7.77
CA ARG A 33 11.62 7.47 8.86
C ARG A 33 12.02 6.07 8.36
N TYR A 34 11.41 5.57 7.29
CA TYR A 34 11.54 4.16 6.90
C TYR A 34 12.47 3.89 5.72
N LEU A 35 12.72 4.83 4.81
CA LEU A 35 13.64 4.61 3.69
C LEU A 35 15.10 4.31 4.08
N PRO A 36 15.61 4.67 5.27
CA PRO A 36 16.89 4.16 5.72
C PRO A 36 16.96 2.64 5.91
N LEU A 37 15.81 1.93 5.94
CA LEU A 37 15.67 0.47 6.06
C LEU A 37 16.44 -0.12 7.25
N ARG A 38 16.36 0.55 8.42
CA ARG A 38 17.12 0.20 9.64
C ARG A 38 16.22 -0.31 10.77
N THR A 39 14.91 -0.42 10.55
CA THR A 39 13.96 -0.75 11.62
C THR A 39 14.16 -2.17 12.13
N ARG A 40 14.28 -3.13 11.22
CA ARG A 40 14.51 -4.55 11.55
C ARG A 40 15.15 -5.27 10.36
N GLN A 41 15.94 -6.29 10.68
CA GLN A 41 16.44 -7.27 9.71
C GLN A 41 15.89 -8.64 10.10
N MET A 42 15.29 -9.34 9.15
CA MET A 42 14.69 -10.65 9.36
C MET A 42 14.72 -11.48 8.08
N GLY A 43 14.61 -12.80 8.21
CA GLY A 43 14.43 -13.70 7.09
C GLY A 43 13.02 -13.64 6.52
N LEU A 44 12.86 -14.05 5.25
CA LEU A 44 11.57 -14.05 4.55
C LEU A 44 10.48 -14.83 5.32
N TRP A 45 10.78 -16.03 5.75
CA TRP A 45 9.83 -16.88 6.49
C TRP A 45 9.48 -16.31 7.86
N GLU A 46 10.46 -15.76 8.58
CA GLU A 46 10.22 -15.06 9.84
C GLU A 46 9.24 -13.90 9.63
N ALA A 47 9.43 -13.11 8.57
CA ALA A 47 8.53 -12.01 8.25
C ALA A 47 7.11 -12.49 7.93
N MET A 48 6.96 -13.59 7.18
CA MET A 48 5.66 -14.20 6.88
C MET A 48 4.95 -14.72 8.14
N GLU A 49 5.68 -15.39 9.05
CA GLU A 49 5.14 -15.90 10.32
C GLU A 49 4.66 -14.76 11.23
N ILE A 50 5.44 -13.67 11.29
CA ILE A 50 5.07 -12.47 12.05
C ILE A 50 3.84 -11.81 11.41
N LEU A 51 3.81 -11.68 10.09
CA LEU A 51 2.71 -11.08 9.36
C LEU A 51 1.38 -11.84 9.57
N ASN A 52 1.45 -13.15 9.78
CA ASN A 52 0.27 -13.99 10.03
C ASN A 52 -0.50 -13.60 11.31
N GLN A 53 0.08 -12.76 12.16
CA GLN A 53 -0.58 -12.21 13.35
C GLN A 53 -1.42 -10.95 13.03
N LEU A 54 -1.28 -10.38 11.84
CA LEU A 54 -2.01 -9.18 11.43
C LEU A 54 -3.40 -9.55 10.90
N VAL A 55 -4.41 -8.85 11.40
CA VAL A 55 -5.75 -8.79 10.79
C VAL A 55 -5.85 -7.48 10.03
N ASP A 56 -6.02 -7.56 8.70
CA ASP A 56 -6.07 -6.39 7.82
C ASP A 56 -7.46 -5.72 7.86
N ASP A 57 -7.53 -4.50 8.38
CA ASP A 57 -8.78 -3.74 8.50
C ASP A 57 -9.30 -3.21 7.16
N SER A 58 -8.47 -3.14 6.13
CA SER A 58 -8.85 -2.74 4.78
C SER A 58 -9.55 -3.86 4.00
N ASP A 59 -9.33 -5.13 4.40
CA ASP A 59 -9.89 -6.28 3.71
C ASP A 59 -11.30 -6.61 4.23
N PRO A 60 -12.33 -6.59 3.38
CA PRO A 60 -13.66 -7.04 3.76
C PRO A 60 -13.72 -8.55 4.08
N ASP A 61 -12.76 -9.35 3.60
CA ASP A 61 -12.64 -10.80 3.84
C ASP A 61 -11.53 -11.10 4.87
N LYS A 62 -11.89 -11.06 6.15
CA LYS A 62 -10.94 -11.21 7.28
C LYS A 62 -10.67 -12.66 7.71
N GLU A 63 -11.24 -13.66 7.05
CA GLU A 63 -11.18 -15.05 7.53
C GLU A 63 -9.90 -15.77 7.08
N LEU A 64 -9.19 -15.26 6.07
CA LEU A 64 -8.02 -15.91 5.51
C LEU A 64 -6.72 -15.44 6.20
N PRO A 65 -5.90 -16.36 6.74
CA PRO A 65 -4.58 -16.01 7.25
C PRO A 65 -3.69 -15.40 6.17
N GLN A 66 -2.83 -14.44 6.53
CA GLN A 66 -1.97 -13.72 5.58
C GLN A 66 -1.06 -14.67 4.78
N ILE A 67 -0.50 -15.70 5.43
CA ILE A 67 0.31 -16.74 4.73
C ILE A 67 -0.54 -17.49 3.71
N ALA A 68 -1.76 -17.87 4.03
CA ALA A 68 -2.64 -18.59 3.12
C ALA A 68 -2.97 -17.72 1.89
N HIS A 69 -3.26 -16.43 2.10
CA HIS A 69 -3.47 -15.47 1.01
C HIS A 69 -2.25 -15.35 0.10
N ALA A 70 -1.06 -15.18 0.69
CA ALA A 70 0.21 -15.09 -0.05
C ALA A 70 0.46 -16.35 -0.92
N LEU A 71 0.26 -17.54 -0.34
CA LEU A 71 0.40 -18.82 -1.05
C LEU A 71 -0.63 -18.97 -2.17
N GLN A 72 -1.89 -18.64 -1.94
CA GLN A 72 -2.93 -18.71 -2.97
C GLN A 72 -2.63 -17.78 -4.15
N THR A 73 -2.16 -16.56 -3.86
CA THR A 73 -1.77 -15.60 -4.90
C THR A 73 -0.59 -16.14 -5.73
N ALA A 74 0.45 -16.64 -5.08
CA ALA A 74 1.61 -17.22 -5.76
C ALA A 74 1.22 -18.43 -6.63
N GLU A 75 0.37 -19.33 -6.11
CA GLU A 75 -0.11 -20.51 -6.84
C GLU A 75 -1.00 -20.16 -8.03
N ALA A 76 -1.86 -19.14 -7.91
CA ALA A 76 -2.66 -18.65 -9.02
C ALA A 76 -1.76 -18.11 -10.15
N ILE A 77 -0.77 -17.28 -9.83
CA ILE A 77 0.20 -16.75 -10.79
C ILE A 77 0.97 -17.87 -11.47
N ARG A 78 1.37 -18.92 -10.73
CA ARG A 78 2.07 -20.07 -11.28
C ARG A 78 1.17 -20.92 -12.19
N ALA A 79 -0.07 -21.12 -11.80
CA ALA A 79 -1.05 -21.85 -12.61
C ALA A 79 -1.34 -21.15 -13.94
N ASP A 80 -1.27 -19.83 -13.99
CA ASP A 80 -1.40 -19.01 -15.21
C ASP A 80 -0.14 -19.04 -16.10
N GLY A 81 0.92 -19.75 -15.67
CA GLY A 81 2.13 -19.95 -16.46
C GLY A 81 3.10 -18.78 -16.46
N HIS A 82 3.03 -17.90 -15.46
CA HIS A 82 3.95 -16.77 -15.32
C HIS A 82 5.34 -17.21 -14.81
N PRO A 83 6.41 -16.43 -15.06
CA PRO A 83 7.76 -16.76 -14.65
C PRO A 83 7.93 -16.72 -13.12
N ASP A 84 8.95 -17.45 -12.62
CA ASP A 84 9.20 -17.63 -11.18
C ASP A 84 9.35 -16.32 -10.40
N TRP A 85 9.93 -15.28 -11.00
CA TRP A 85 10.05 -13.98 -10.34
C TRP A 85 8.67 -13.36 -10.08
N PHE A 86 7.68 -13.58 -10.95
CA PHE A 86 6.33 -13.07 -10.74
C PHE A 86 5.58 -13.92 -9.70
N VAL A 87 5.80 -15.24 -9.67
CA VAL A 87 5.32 -16.11 -8.59
C VAL A 87 5.87 -15.65 -7.24
N LEU A 88 7.18 -15.35 -7.17
CA LEU A 88 7.79 -14.79 -5.96
C LEU A 88 7.16 -13.44 -5.58
N THR A 89 6.92 -12.56 -6.54
CA THR A 89 6.23 -11.29 -6.28
C THR A 89 4.85 -11.52 -5.65
N GLY A 90 4.07 -12.47 -6.18
CA GLY A 90 2.78 -12.85 -5.58
C GLY A 90 2.91 -13.41 -4.16
N LEU A 91 3.98 -14.15 -3.86
CA LEU A 91 4.23 -14.69 -2.52
C LEU A 91 4.54 -13.60 -1.50
N ILE A 92 5.25 -12.54 -1.91
CA ILE A 92 5.75 -11.51 -0.98
C ILE A 92 4.96 -10.21 -1.00
N HIS A 93 3.97 -10.04 -1.89
CA HIS A 93 3.35 -8.74 -2.19
C HIS A 93 2.83 -8.01 -0.94
N ASP A 94 2.34 -8.74 0.03
CA ASP A 94 1.77 -8.21 1.27
C ASP A 94 2.78 -8.05 2.42
N MET A 95 4.04 -8.41 2.21
CA MET A 95 5.03 -8.41 3.30
C MET A 95 5.36 -7.04 3.86
N GLY A 96 5.09 -5.98 3.11
CA GLY A 96 5.21 -4.61 3.61
C GLY A 96 4.29 -4.32 4.80
N LYS A 97 3.17 -5.03 4.96
CA LYS A 97 2.23 -4.90 6.08
C LYS A 97 2.87 -5.13 7.47
N VAL A 98 4.11 -5.63 7.52
CA VAL A 98 4.89 -5.71 8.77
C VAL A 98 5.10 -4.34 9.44
N LEU A 99 4.94 -3.23 8.73
CA LEU A 99 4.99 -1.88 9.31
C LEU A 99 3.95 -1.68 10.42
N CYS A 100 2.77 -2.29 10.30
CA CYS A 100 1.75 -2.29 11.36
C CYS A 100 2.28 -2.90 12.67
N LEU A 101 3.14 -3.91 12.55
CA LEU A 101 3.76 -4.58 13.69
C LEU A 101 4.96 -3.78 14.26
N PHE A 102 5.44 -2.76 13.55
CA PHE A 102 6.45 -1.80 14.00
C PHE A 102 5.84 -0.54 14.62
N GLY A 103 4.51 -0.54 14.84
CA GLY A 103 3.79 0.51 15.53
C GLY A 103 3.14 1.55 14.61
N GLU A 104 3.14 1.34 13.30
CA GLU A 104 2.34 2.19 12.42
C GLU A 104 0.86 1.81 12.48
N PRO A 105 -0.05 2.78 12.44
CA PRO A 105 -1.47 2.48 12.36
C PRO A 105 -1.81 1.90 10.98
N GLN A 106 -2.78 1.03 10.91
CA GLN A 106 -3.15 0.35 9.68
C GLN A 106 -3.50 1.31 8.53
N TRP A 107 -4.17 2.44 8.80
CA TRP A 107 -4.48 3.43 7.75
C TRP A 107 -3.22 4.00 7.05
N ALA A 108 -2.05 3.92 7.68
CA ALA A 108 -0.77 4.38 7.13
C ALA A 108 -0.01 3.29 6.37
N ASP A 109 -0.50 2.07 6.35
CA ASP A 109 0.24 0.92 5.83
C ASP A 109 -0.56 0.04 4.86
N VAL A 110 -1.78 -0.36 5.24
CA VAL A 110 -2.62 -1.21 4.38
C VAL A 110 -3.61 -0.38 3.55
N GLY A 111 -4.33 -1.01 2.65
CA GLY A 111 -5.29 -0.37 1.75
C GLY A 111 -4.71 -0.05 0.38
N ASP A 112 -5.43 0.79 -0.39
CA ASP A 112 -5.07 1.12 -1.76
C ASP A 112 -3.88 2.09 -1.83
N THR A 113 -3.07 1.92 -2.87
CA THR A 113 -1.95 2.82 -3.20
C THR A 113 -2.36 3.76 -4.34
N PHE A 114 -2.13 5.06 -4.16
CA PHE A 114 -2.49 6.11 -5.11
C PHE A 114 -1.47 7.25 -5.13
N PRO A 115 -1.35 8.02 -6.23
CA PRO A 115 -0.47 9.19 -6.27
C PRO A 115 -0.92 10.27 -5.28
N VAL A 116 0.05 10.89 -4.57
CA VAL A 116 -0.18 12.07 -3.72
C VAL A 116 0.43 13.32 -4.35
N GLY A 117 -0.08 14.51 -4.01
CA GLY A 117 0.39 15.77 -4.58
C GLY A 117 -0.12 16.07 -5.99
N CYS A 118 -1.13 15.36 -6.44
CA CYS A 118 -1.90 15.64 -7.64
C CYS A 118 -3.38 15.30 -7.42
N ARG A 119 -4.24 15.66 -8.37
CA ARG A 119 -5.69 15.39 -8.25
C ARG A 119 -5.95 13.89 -8.14
N TRP A 120 -6.70 13.52 -7.11
CA TRP A 120 -7.12 12.13 -6.89
C TRP A 120 -8.04 11.63 -8.00
N SER A 121 -7.92 10.36 -8.34
CA SER A 121 -8.78 9.69 -9.31
C SER A 121 -10.11 9.30 -8.68
N GLU A 122 -11.21 9.48 -9.42
CA GLU A 122 -12.53 8.97 -9.04
C GLU A 122 -12.64 7.44 -9.03
N ARG A 123 -11.59 6.74 -9.50
CA ARG A 123 -11.52 5.27 -9.51
C ARG A 123 -10.95 4.68 -8.23
N ILE A 124 -10.42 5.51 -7.33
CA ILE A 124 -9.96 5.08 -6.00
C ILE A 124 -11.18 4.63 -5.19
N VAL A 125 -11.03 3.63 -4.36
CA VAL A 125 -12.09 3.17 -3.45
C VAL A 125 -12.52 4.33 -2.55
N TYR A 126 -13.83 4.60 -2.47
CA TYR A 126 -14.41 5.71 -1.70
C TYR A 126 -13.79 7.10 -1.97
N PRO A 127 -13.75 7.57 -3.22
CA PRO A 127 -13.04 8.81 -3.57
C PRO A 127 -13.63 10.05 -2.88
N GLU A 128 -14.88 10.01 -2.47
CA GLU A 128 -15.54 11.09 -1.73
C GLU A 128 -14.91 11.36 -0.35
N LEU A 129 -14.21 10.38 0.21
CA LEU A 129 -13.56 10.52 1.53
C LEU A 129 -12.33 11.45 1.51
N PHE A 130 -11.76 11.73 0.33
CA PHE A 130 -10.74 12.77 0.20
C PHE A 130 -11.24 14.18 0.51
N ALA A 131 -12.56 14.36 0.64
CA ALA A 131 -13.12 15.64 1.08
C ALA A 131 -12.57 16.12 2.43
N GLY A 132 -12.14 15.20 3.30
CA GLY A 132 -11.49 15.50 4.59
C GLY A 132 -9.97 15.72 4.53
N ASN A 133 -9.34 15.48 3.37
CA ASN A 133 -7.88 15.60 3.26
C ASN A 133 -7.44 17.07 3.13
N PRO A 134 -6.51 17.57 3.98
CA PRO A 134 -6.02 18.96 3.94
C PRO A 134 -5.42 19.39 2.61
N ASP A 135 -4.81 18.45 1.84
CA ASP A 135 -4.18 18.73 0.55
C ASP A 135 -5.18 19.23 -0.52
N ARG A 136 -6.49 19.00 -0.31
CA ARG A 136 -7.55 19.54 -1.18
C ARG A 136 -7.53 21.07 -1.29
N HIS A 137 -6.96 21.77 -0.30
CA HIS A 137 -6.87 23.21 -0.24
C HIS A 137 -5.62 23.77 -0.90
N THR A 138 -4.76 22.93 -1.47
CA THR A 138 -3.58 23.31 -2.21
C THR A 138 -3.89 23.26 -3.71
N ASP A 139 -4.05 24.41 -4.35
CA ASP A 139 -4.48 24.52 -5.76
C ASP A 139 -3.61 23.72 -6.71
N GLU A 140 -2.29 23.71 -6.48
CA GLU A 140 -1.34 22.93 -7.28
C GLU A 140 -1.70 21.45 -7.29
N TYR A 141 -2.09 20.87 -6.15
CA TYR A 141 -2.43 19.45 -6.02
C TYR A 141 -3.78 19.08 -6.64
N GLN A 142 -4.60 20.09 -6.98
CA GLN A 142 -5.89 19.86 -7.63
C GLN A 142 -5.79 19.75 -9.15
N THR A 143 -4.60 19.91 -9.72
CA THR A 143 -4.37 19.74 -11.17
C THR A 143 -4.06 18.27 -11.49
N ARG A 144 -4.20 17.89 -12.78
CA ARG A 144 -3.96 16.51 -13.23
C ARG A 144 -2.56 16.00 -12.86
N CYS A 145 -1.55 16.83 -13.00
CA CYS A 145 -0.16 16.45 -12.74
C CYS A 145 0.35 16.93 -11.39
N GLY A 146 -0.28 17.93 -10.76
CA GLY A 146 0.13 18.45 -9.45
C GLY A 146 1.59 18.85 -9.42
N LEU A 147 2.33 18.25 -8.51
CA LEU A 147 3.78 18.44 -8.31
C LEU A 147 4.64 17.87 -9.47
N TYR A 148 4.06 17.12 -10.41
CA TYR A 148 4.80 16.31 -11.39
C TYR A 148 4.79 16.93 -12.76
N ALA A 149 5.91 16.79 -13.48
CA ALA A 149 5.94 17.13 -14.90
C ALA A 149 5.17 16.07 -15.72
N PRO A 150 4.41 16.48 -16.77
CA PRO A 150 3.78 15.54 -17.67
C PRO A 150 4.80 14.56 -18.27
N GLY A 151 4.51 13.24 -18.19
CA GLY A 151 5.40 12.21 -18.76
C GLY A 151 6.65 11.92 -17.92
N CYS A 152 6.72 12.32 -16.67
CA CYS A 152 7.90 12.09 -15.79
C CYS A 152 8.19 10.61 -15.48
N GLY A 153 7.21 9.70 -15.71
CA GLY A 153 7.31 8.29 -15.33
C GLY A 153 6.92 8.02 -13.87
N LEU A 154 6.60 6.77 -13.58
CA LEU A 154 6.14 6.36 -12.22
C LEU A 154 7.22 6.56 -11.15
N ASP A 155 8.49 6.35 -11.47
CA ASP A 155 9.59 6.50 -10.51
C ASP A 155 9.72 7.93 -9.95
N ALA A 156 9.19 8.93 -10.67
CA ALA A 156 9.19 10.32 -10.22
C ALA A 156 7.90 10.69 -9.45
N VAL A 157 6.92 9.80 -9.39
CA VAL A 157 5.64 10.04 -8.72
C VAL A 157 5.69 9.49 -7.30
N MET A 158 5.38 10.32 -6.33
CA MET A 158 5.22 9.88 -4.95
C MET A 158 3.86 9.20 -4.79
N MET A 159 3.90 7.88 -4.63
CA MET A 159 2.71 7.11 -4.27
C MET A 159 2.39 7.31 -2.78
N SER A 160 1.12 7.16 -2.38
CA SER A 160 0.75 7.12 -0.98
C SER A 160 1.58 6.06 -0.26
N TRP A 161 2.04 6.38 0.95
CA TRP A 161 2.79 5.44 1.74
C TRP A 161 1.90 4.26 2.14
N GLY A 162 2.44 3.07 2.01
CA GLY A 162 1.75 1.84 2.34
C GLY A 162 2.70 0.64 2.18
N HIS A 163 2.15 -0.55 2.41
CA HIS A 163 2.90 -1.80 2.33
C HIS A 163 3.54 -2.03 0.96
N ASP A 164 2.87 -1.66 -0.12
CA ASP A 164 3.39 -1.81 -1.49
C ASP A 164 4.66 -0.98 -1.71
N GLU A 165 4.59 0.31 -1.36
CA GLU A 165 5.73 1.21 -1.50
C GLU A 165 6.88 0.81 -0.59
N TYR A 166 6.59 0.45 0.66
CA TYR A 166 7.61 0.00 1.59
C TYR A 166 8.28 -1.29 1.11
N LEU A 167 7.50 -2.28 0.69
CA LEU A 167 8.02 -3.52 0.14
C LEU A 167 8.90 -3.27 -1.07
N TYR A 168 8.45 -2.44 -2.02
CA TYR A 168 9.27 -2.06 -3.18
C TYR A 168 10.63 -1.52 -2.75
N GLN A 169 10.67 -0.60 -1.78
CA GLN A 169 11.93 -0.04 -1.30
C GLN A 169 12.84 -1.09 -0.63
N VAL A 170 12.25 -2.07 0.06
CA VAL A 170 13.00 -3.17 0.69
C VAL A 170 13.59 -4.10 -0.36
N VAL A 171 12.80 -4.52 -1.36
CA VAL A 171 13.20 -5.62 -2.26
C VAL A 171 13.92 -5.17 -3.53
N ARG A 172 13.80 -3.91 -3.94
CA ARG A 172 14.32 -3.40 -5.24
C ARG A 172 15.82 -3.64 -5.47
N ASN A 173 16.59 -3.85 -4.39
CA ASN A 173 18.02 -4.14 -4.48
C ASN A 173 18.33 -5.64 -4.54
N PHE A 174 17.33 -6.49 -4.37
CA PHE A 174 17.45 -7.95 -4.35
C PHE A 174 16.80 -8.63 -5.57
N LEU A 175 15.96 -7.90 -6.28
CA LEU A 175 15.28 -8.40 -7.47
C LEU A 175 15.99 -7.91 -8.75
N PRO A 176 15.94 -8.69 -9.86
CA PRO A 176 16.42 -8.25 -11.16
C PRO A 176 15.73 -6.96 -11.59
N ARG A 177 16.46 -6.13 -12.31
CA ARG A 177 15.91 -4.96 -13.02
C ARG A 177 15.61 -5.41 -14.45
N GLU A 178 14.40 -5.90 -14.68
CA GLU A 178 13.91 -6.21 -16.03
C GLU A 178 12.77 -5.29 -16.40
#